data_24fe0eaff3b82ca067f9e3e9947831c7
#
_entry.id   24fe0eaff3b82ca067f9e3e9947831c7
#
_cell.length_a   1.000
_cell.length_b   1.000
_cell.length_c   1.000
_cell.angle_alpha   90.00
_cell.angle_beta   90.00
_cell.angle_gamma   90.00
#
_symmetry.space_group_name_H-M   'P 1'
#
loop_
_entity.id
_entity.type
_entity.pdbx_description
1 polymer ?
#
loop_
_entity_poly.entity_id
_entity_poly.type
_entity_poly.pdbx_seq_one_letter_code
_entity_poly.pdbx_strand_id
1 'polypeptide(L)'
;MASKSHDLTHGPLVQQIILFSLPLMATNVLQVLFNMSDVAVVGQFAGPEALGSVGSTSILVSLFTGFLIGMGSGVNVVVARYIGARHDQDVHEAVHTSLILSLIVGVIIMALGFLFTPAMLSMLGTKPVLMAGAVSYLRIYCLGMPAMAVFNFGNAVLSAAGDTKKPLYFLSMAGVINILLNLFFVIVCHLAAAGVALASIISQYISAALVILSLRRSGSVVRLERSMLRIEPHKAKQVLSLSIPAGLQNAIFAIANLFIQAGVNSFDEVMVEGNAAAANADALVYDVMAAIYTACSSFMSQNYGAGKRKRIIHSYFISMAFSFGIALVMSALLVIFGRQFLSIFTNVEEVAQAGMIRLRIMGCSYAFSAFMDCTIAANRGLGKSFVPTVIVIMGSCVFRIIWVYTVFAYFHTIESLYLLYIVSWAITAAAEMICLRRVYREQMQKLPPDIDGVKAAA
;
A
#
# COMPACT_ATOMS: atom_id res chain seq x y z
N MET A 1 16.53 16.98 -19.71
CA MET A 1 17.31 15.72 -19.61
C MET A 1 16.34 14.56 -19.74
N ALA A 2 16.41 13.80 -20.82
CA ALA A 2 15.60 12.59 -20.98
C ALA A 2 16.06 11.57 -19.94
N SER A 3 15.22 11.28 -18.95
CA SER A 3 15.45 10.18 -18.02
C SER A 3 15.48 8.89 -18.83
N LYS A 4 16.65 8.25 -18.95
CA LYS A 4 16.73 6.89 -19.45
C LYS A 4 15.87 6.03 -18.53
N SER A 5 14.79 5.43 -19.06
CA SER A 5 14.06 4.38 -18.36
C SER A 5 15.09 3.35 -17.88
N HIS A 6 15.14 3.08 -16.57
CA HIS A 6 16.09 2.09 -16.06
C HIS A 6 15.56 0.71 -16.46
N ASP A 7 16.27 0.08 -17.39
CA ASP A 7 15.99 -1.29 -17.82
C ASP A 7 16.27 -2.26 -16.65
N LEU A 8 15.19 -2.83 -16.06
CA LEU A 8 15.28 -3.76 -14.95
C LEU A 8 15.68 -5.18 -15.39
N THR A 9 15.85 -5.39 -16.70
CA THR A 9 16.21 -6.71 -17.26
C THR A 9 17.70 -6.93 -17.38
N HIS A 10 18.56 -5.91 -17.22
CA HIS A 10 20.02 -5.99 -17.35
C HIS A 10 20.70 -5.41 -16.11
N GLY A 11 21.99 -5.76 -15.92
CA GLY A 11 22.83 -5.23 -14.83
C GLY A 11 22.72 -6.00 -13.51
N PRO A 12 23.43 -5.55 -12.46
CA PRO A 12 23.50 -6.24 -11.16
C PRO A 12 22.18 -6.10 -10.38
N LEU A 13 21.47 -7.22 -10.18
CA LEU A 13 20.13 -7.27 -9.58
C LEU A 13 20.10 -6.68 -8.17
N VAL A 14 21.07 -7.02 -7.33
CA VAL A 14 21.13 -6.57 -5.92
C VAL A 14 21.13 -5.05 -5.85
N GLN A 15 22.06 -4.42 -6.57
CA GLN A 15 22.18 -2.97 -6.61
C GLN A 15 20.94 -2.29 -7.20
N GLN A 16 20.38 -2.87 -8.26
CA GLN A 16 19.20 -2.32 -8.92
C GLN A 16 17.96 -2.38 -8.01
N ILE A 17 17.72 -3.49 -7.32
CA ILE A 17 16.58 -3.63 -6.40
C ILE A 17 16.71 -2.63 -5.25
N ILE A 18 17.91 -2.44 -4.67
CA ILE A 18 18.13 -1.45 -3.61
C ILE A 18 17.85 -0.03 -4.14
N LEU A 19 18.49 0.37 -5.24
CA LEU A 19 18.34 1.72 -5.79
C LEU A 19 16.91 2.03 -6.24
N PHE A 20 16.17 1.01 -6.66
CA PHE A 20 14.76 1.12 -7.00
C PHE A 20 13.89 1.28 -5.76
N SER A 21 14.18 0.51 -4.69
CA SER A 21 13.37 0.49 -3.48
C SER A 21 13.56 1.73 -2.61
N LEU A 22 14.76 2.31 -2.55
CA LEU A 22 15.04 3.46 -1.67
C LEU A 22 14.11 4.67 -1.90
N PRO A 23 13.87 5.15 -3.14
CA PRO A 23 12.92 6.25 -3.34
C PRO A 23 11.48 5.85 -3.00
N LEU A 24 11.09 4.60 -3.21
CA LEU A 24 9.75 4.12 -2.82
C LEU A 24 9.59 4.04 -1.31
N MET A 25 10.62 3.59 -0.58
CA MET A 25 10.63 3.62 0.88
C MET A 25 10.45 5.06 1.39
N ALA A 26 11.21 6.00 0.83
CA ALA A 26 11.08 7.41 1.18
C ALA A 26 9.67 7.96 0.85
N THR A 27 9.07 7.56 -0.29
CA THR A 27 7.71 7.93 -0.66
C THR A 27 6.69 7.43 0.36
N ASN A 28 6.78 6.17 0.75
CA ASN A 28 5.87 5.55 1.70
C ASN A 28 5.99 6.17 3.10
N VAL A 29 7.23 6.36 3.58
CA VAL A 29 7.49 7.03 4.87
C VAL A 29 6.95 8.46 4.88
N LEU A 30 7.17 9.24 3.81
CA LEU A 30 6.61 10.59 3.69
C LEU A 30 5.08 10.57 3.73
N GLN A 31 4.43 9.59 3.12
CA GLN A 31 2.97 9.48 3.15
C GLN A 31 2.45 9.26 4.57
N VAL A 32 3.13 8.43 5.38
CA VAL A 32 2.82 8.26 6.81
C VAL A 32 3.00 9.58 7.56
N LEU A 33 4.13 10.27 7.34
CA LEU A 33 4.40 11.55 8.02
C LEU A 33 3.37 12.62 7.67
N PHE A 34 2.90 12.69 6.43
CA PHE A 34 1.84 13.63 6.04
C PHE A 34 0.50 13.28 6.70
N ASN A 35 0.13 12.01 6.75
CA ASN A 35 -1.08 11.58 7.47
C ASN A 35 -0.99 11.92 8.98
N MET A 36 0.18 11.72 9.61
CA MET A 36 0.40 12.11 11.00
C MET A 36 0.32 13.63 11.19
N SER A 37 0.85 14.41 10.24
CA SER A 37 0.74 15.87 10.26
C SER A 37 -0.71 16.35 10.18
N ASP A 38 -1.53 15.73 9.34
CA ASP A 38 -2.96 16.03 9.22
C ASP A 38 -3.66 15.85 10.58
N VAL A 39 -3.43 14.71 11.23
CA VAL A 39 -4.00 14.40 12.55
C VAL A 39 -3.48 15.36 13.63
N ALA A 40 -2.19 15.69 13.59
CA ALA A 40 -1.57 16.63 14.56
C ALA A 40 -2.14 18.05 14.43
N VAL A 41 -2.31 18.55 13.21
CA VAL A 41 -2.91 19.87 12.97
C VAL A 41 -4.35 19.94 13.48
N VAL A 42 -5.16 18.91 13.20
CA VAL A 42 -6.53 18.84 13.71
C VAL A 42 -6.55 18.80 15.24
N GLY A 43 -5.73 17.95 15.84
CA GLY A 43 -5.70 17.77 17.29
C GLY A 43 -5.27 19.03 18.05
N GLN A 44 -4.28 19.75 17.52
CA GLN A 44 -3.77 20.96 18.19
C GLN A 44 -4.61 22.20 17.95
N PHE A 45 -5.18 22.38 16.76
CA PHE A 45 -5.80 23.65 16.36
C PHE A 45 -7.32 23.60 16.17
N ALA A 46 -7.91 22.39 15.94
CA ALA A 46 -9.34 22.26 15.69
C ALA A 46 -10.13 21.65 16.88
N GLY A 47 -9.42 21.17 17.90
CA GLY A 47 -9.99 20.62 19.11
C GLY A 47 -10.42 19.16 19.06
N PRO A 48 -10.83 18.58 20.21
CA PRO A 48 -11.05 17.14 20.36
C PRO A 48 -12.23 16.61 19.54
N GLU A 49 -13.26 17.41 19.32
CA GLU A 49 -14.42 17.01 18.50
C GLU A 49 -14.05 16.84 17.03
N ALA A 50 -13.26 17.76 16.48
CA ALA A 50 -12.76 17.65 15.10
C ALA A 50 -11.79 16.46 14.94
N LEU A 51 -10.92 16.23 15.94
CA LEU A 51 -10.04 15.08 15.97
C LEU A 51 -10.82 13.76 16.03
N GLY A 52 -11.83 13.69 16.88
CA GLY A 52 -12.75 12.54 16.97
C GLY A 52 -13.51 12.29 15.67
N SER A 53 -13.93 13.35 14.99
CA SER A 53 -14.60 13.27 13.68
C SER A 53 -13.68 12.68 12.61
N VAL A 54 -12.44 13.15 12.49
CA VAL A 54 -11.43 12.60 11.57
C VAL A 54 -11.10 11.15 11.92
N GLY A 55 -10.85 10.87 13.20
CA GLY A 55 -10.56 9.52 13.70
C GLY A 55 -11.66 8.50 13.39
N SER A 56 -12.93 8.90 13.49
CA SER A 56 -14.08 8.04 13.17
C SER A 56 -14.14 7.63 11.69
N THR A 57 -13.50 8.39 10.79
CA THR A 57 -13.47 8.09 9.35
C THR A 57 -12.27 7.26 8.91
N SER A 58 -11.26 7.10 9.75
CA SER A 58 -9.94 6.55 9.40
C SER A 58 -10.01 5.16 8.73
N ILE A 59 -10.95 4.34 9.17
CA ILE A 59 -11.16 2.98 8.63
C ILE A 59 -11.71 3.05 7.21
N LEU A 60 -12.71 3.90 6.95
CA LEU A 60 -13.28 4.08 5.62
C LEU A 60 -12.25 4.70 4.66
N VAL A 61 -11.50 5.67 5.14
CA VAL A 61 -10.36 6.23 4.40
C VAL A 61 -9.36 5.14 4.04
N SER A 62 -8.95 4.31 5.01
CA SER A 62 -8.01 3.21 4.79
C SER A 62 -8.55 2.16 3.82
N LEU A 63 -9.85 1.86 3.87
CA LEU A 63 -10.51 0.93 2.96
C LEU A 63 -10.46 1.45 1.53
N PHE A 64 -10.85 2.70 1.30
CA PHE A 64 -10.86 3.30 -0.04
C PHE A 64 -9.45 3.48 -0.60
N THR A 65 -8.54 4.02 0.20
CA THR A 65 -7.15 4.25 -0.21
C THR A 65 -6.42 2.94 -0.45
N GLY A 66 -6.59 1.96 0.43
CA GLY A 66 -6.02 0.62 0.29
C GLY A 66 -6.48 -0.08 -0.98
N PHE A 67 -7.78 0.04 -1.32
CA PHE A 67 -8.29 -0.49 -2.57
C PHE A 67 -7.60 0.14 -3.79
N LEU A 68 -7.46 1.48 -3.83
CA LEU A 68 -6.81 2.19 -4.92
C LEU A 68 -5.31 1.87 -5.04
N ILE A 69 -4.61 1.73 -3.92
CA ILE A 69 -3.20 1.29 -3.89
C ILE A 69 -3.08 -0.12 -4.47
N GLY A 70 -3.95 -1.03 -4.06
CA GLY A 70 -3.98 -2.39 -4.60
C GLY A 70 -4.25 -2.42 -6.10
N MET A 71 -5.16 -1.55 -6.59
CA MET A 71 -5.40 -1.36 -8.03
C MET A 71 -4.12 -0.98 -8.78
N GLY A 72 -3.32 -0.07 -8.23
CA GLY A 72 -2.03 0.34 -8.81
C GLY A 72 -1.06 -0.83 -8.99
N SER A 73 -1.04 -1.80 -8.08
CA SER A 73 -0.14 -2.96 -8.18
C SER A 73 -0.41 -3.81 -9.44
N GLY A 74 -1.66 -3.97 -9.85
CA GLY A 74 -2.02 -4.68 -11.08
C GLY A 74 -1.59 -3.91 -12.34
N VAL A 75 -1.75 -2.59 -12.35
CA VAL A 75 -1.26 -1.72 -13.42
C VAL A 75 0.26 -1.86 -13.58
N ASN A 76 1.00 -1.79 -12.46
CA ASN A 76 2.45 -1.96 -12.46
C ASN A 76 2.88 -3.27 -13.13
N VAL A 77 2.27 -4.39 -12.77
CA VAL A 77 2.61 -5.72 -13.30
C VAL A 77 2.36 -5.81 -14.80
N VAL A 78 1.22 -5.32 -15.30
CA VAL A 78 0.87 -5.39 -16.72
C VAL A 78 1.81 -4.53 -17.55
N VAL A 79 2.03 -3.28 -17.13
CA VAL A 79 2.91 -2.33 -17.83
C VAL A 79 4.37 -2.83 -17.81
N ALA A 80 4.87 -3.27 -16.64
CA ALA A 80 6.22 -3.80 -16.50
C ALA A 80 6.45 -5.01 -17.41
N ARG A 81 5.47 -5.91 -17.55
CA ARG A 81 5.56 -7.07 -18.43
C ARG A 81 5.75 -6.68 -19.88
N TYR A 82 4.96 -5.73 -20.39
CA TYR A 82 5.07 -5.28 -21.78
C TYR A 82 6.35 -4.48 -22.04
N ILE A 83 6.82 -3.68 -21.07
CA ILE A 83 8.13 -3.02 -21.15
C ILE A 83 9.24 -4.07 -21.27
N GLY A 84 9.20 -5.12 -20.44
CA GLY A 84 10.18 -6.21 -20.50
C GLY A 84 10.15 -6.97 -21.82
N ALA A 85 8.97 -7.18 -22.39
CA ALA A 85 8.80 -7.80 -23.71
C ALA A 85 9.22 -6.90 -24.88
N ARG A 86 9.50 -5.61 -24.64
CA ARG A 86 9.79 -4.59 -25.67
C ARG A 86 8.67 -4.45 -26.71
N HIS A 87 7.43 -4.61 -26.28
CA HIS A 87 6.23 -4.43 -27.09
C HIS A 87 5.66 -3.03 -26.87
N ASP A 88 6.26 -2.01 -27.51
CA ASP A 88 5.93 -0.61 -27.27
C ASP A 88 4.45 -0.28 -27.51
N GLN A 89 3.82 -0.85 -28.54
CA GLN A 89 2.39 -0.68 -28.81
C GLN A 89 1.53 -1.21 -27.65
N ASP A 90 1.86 -2.39 -27.12
CA ASP A 90 1.15 -2.97 -25.98
C ASP A 90 1.34 -2.15 -24.69
N VAL A 91 2.53 -1.52 -24.51
CA VAL A 91 2.77 -0.59 -23.39
C VAL A 91 1.85 0.62 -23.51
N HIS A 92 1.78 1.26 -24.70
CA HIS A 92 0.90 2.40 -24.93
C HIS A 92 -0.55 2.05 -24.67
N GLU A 93 -1.05 0.94 -25.22
CA GLU A 93 -2.42 0.49 -24.98
C GLU A 93 -2.71 0.21 -23.49
N ALA A 94 -1.79 -0.47 -22.80
CA ALA A 94 -1.94 -0.77 -21.38
C ALA A 94 -1.94 0.49 -20.51
N VAL A 95 -1.06 1.46 -20.78
CA VAL A 95 -0.97 2.72 -20.04
C VAL A 95 -2.24 3.55 -20.22
N HIS A 96 -2.72 3.75 -21.46
CA HIS A 96 -3.91 4.56 -21.73
C HIS A 96 -5.19 3.90 -21.18
N THR A 97 -5.33 2.58 -21.37
CA THR A 97 -6.44 1.81 -20.78
C THR A 97 -6.45 1.88 -19.27
N SER A 98 -5.26 1.73 -18.63
CA SER A 98 -5.14 1.78 -17.16
C SER A 98 -5.48 3.15 -16.59
N LEU A 99 -5.13 4.25 -17.28
CA LEU A 99 -5.51 5.60 -16.87
C LEU A 99 -7.02 5.76 -16.82
N ILE A 100 -7.70 5.34 -17.89
CA ILE A 100 -9.17 5.46 -17.98
C ILE A 100 -9.83 4.59 -16.91
N LEU A 101 -9.38 3.34 -16.73
CA LEU A 101 -9.91 2.45 -15.70
C LEU A 101 -9.69 3.01 -14.29
N SER A 102 -8.51 3.57 -14.00
CA SER A 102 -8.24 4.17 -12.70
C SER A 102 -9.14 5.36 -12.42
N LEU A 103 -9.39 6.20 -13.43
CA LEU A 103 -10.30 7.32 -13.31
C LEU A 103 -11.76 6.86 -13.08
N ILE A 104 -12.22 5.86 -13.84
CA ILE A 104 -13.55 5.28 -13.66
C ILE A 104 -13.72 4.72 -12.24
N VAL A 105 -12.77 3.92 -11.77
CA VAL A 105 -12.80 3.35 -10.43
C VAL A 105 -12.77 4.43 -9.36
N GLY A 106 -11.91 5.45 -9.53
CA GLY A 106 -11.85 6.60 -8.63
C GLY A 106 -13.19 7.35 -8.53
N VAL A 107 -13.87 7.55 -9.67
CA VAL A 107 -15.20 8.17 -9.71
C VAL A 107 -16.27 7.28 -9.06
N ILE A 108 -16.21 5.96 -9.27
CA ILE A 108 -17.14 5.02 -8.63
C ILE A 108 -16.96 5.08 -7.10
N ILE A 109 -15.73 5.02 -6.60
CA ILE A 109 -15.45 5.11 -5.16
C ILE A 109 -15.89 6.47 -4.62
N MET A 110 -15.62 7.55 -5.34
CA MET A 110 -16.10 8.89 -4.98
C MET A 110 -17.63 8.92 -4.82
N ALA A 111 -18.34 8.41 -5.81
CA ALA A 111 -19.82 8.41 -5.80
C ALA A 111 -20.37 7.55 -4.66
N LEU A 112 -19.86 6.32 -4.50
CA LEU A 112 -20.29 5.42 -3.42
C LEU A 112 -19.93 6.01 -2.03
N GLY A 113 -18.71 6.48 -1.85
CA GLY A 113 -18.27 7.11 -0.61
C GLY A 113 -19.10 8.33 -0.29
N PHE A 114 -19.31 9.25 -1.23
CA PHE A 114 -20.06 10.49 -1.02
C PHE A 114 -21.54 10.23 -0.67
N LEU A 115 -22.19 9.33 -1.40
CA LEU A 115 -23.62 9.03 -1.22
C LEU A 115 -23.88 8.26 0.07
N PHE A 116 -23.06 7.23 0.36
CA PHE A 116 -23.30 6.31 1.48
C PHE A 116 -22.51 6.67 2.75
N THR A 117 -21.80 7.81 2.79
CA THR A 117 -21.06 8.26 3.98
C THR A 117 -21.86 8.17 5.29
N PRO A 118 -23.11 8.72 5.38
CA PRO A 118 -23.85 8.67 6.67
C PRO A 118 -24.18 7.24 7.10
N ALA A 119 -24.56 6.39 6.15
CA ALA A 119 -24.87 4.98 6.42
C ALA A 119 -23.63 4.20 6.89
N MET A 120 -22.49 4.39 6.20
CA MET A 120 -21.22 3.74 6.57
C MET A 120 -20.75 4.14 7.96
N LEU A 121 -20.80 5.44 8.30
CA LEU A 121 -20.42 5.94 9.62
C LEU A 121 -21.39 5.46 10.73
N SER A 122 -22.68 5.37 10.43
CA SER A 122 -23.68 4.80 11.34
C SER A 122 -23.40 3.32 11.59
N MET A 123 -23.08 2.54 10.57
CA MET A 123 -22.70 1.11 10.71
C MET A 123 -21.43 0.91 11.55
N LEU A 124 -20.51 1.87 11.54
CA LEU A 124 -19.31 1.86 12.39
C LEU A 124 -19.55 2.35 13.81
N GLY A 125 -20.80 2.73 14.17
CA GLY A 125 -21.14 3.17 15.50
C GLY A 125 -20.59 4.56 15.84
N THR A 126 -20.40 5.44 14.86
CA THR A 126 -19.92 6.82 15.10
C THR A 126 -20.87 7.55 16.04
N LYS A 127 -20.32 8.16 17.10
CA LYS A 127 -21.09 8.89 18.11
C LYS A 127 -21.86 10.06 17.48
N PRO A 128 -23.14 10.35 17.90
CA PRO A 128 -23.94 11.42 17.33
C PRO A 128 -23.26 12.78 17.33
N VAL A 129 -22.49 13.11 18.36
CA VAL A 129 -21.73 14.38 18.48
C VAL A 129 -20.69 14.54 17.38
N LEU A 130 -20.07 13.43 16.93
CA LEU A 130 -19.03 13.44 15.91
C LEU A 130 -19.57 13.29 14.48
N MET A 131 -20.84 12.87 14.33
CA MET A 131 -21.42 12.47 13.06
C MET A 131 -21.37 13.59 12.01
N ALA A 132 -21.75 14.81 12.39
CA ALA A 132 -21.77 15.94 11.44
C ALA A 132 -20.38 16.27 10.88
N GLY A 133 -19.37 16.32 11.75
CA GLY A 133 -17.96 16.56 11.36
C GLY A 133 -17.40 15.41 10.54
N ALA A 134 -17.67 14.16 10.92
CA ALA A 134 -17.21 12.98 10.22
C ALA A 134 -17.82 12.86 8.80
N VAL A 135 -19.13 13.13 8.67
CA VAL A 135 -19.82 13.16 7.35
C VAL A 135 -19.23 14.24 6.46
N SER A 136 -19.03 15.45 7.00
CA SER A 136 -18.44 16.56 6.24
C SER A 136 -17.01 16.22 5.76
N TYR A 137 -16.16 15.74 6.68
CA TYR A 137 -14.80 15.32 6.37
C TYR A 137 -14.77 14.25 5.28
N LEU A 138 -15.51 13.14 5.48
CA LEU A 138 -15.43 11.99 4.57
C LEU A 138 -16.01 12.31 3.19
N ARG A 139 -17.09 13.08 3.11
CA ARG A 139 -17.66 13.53 1.83
C ARG A 139 -16.67 14.38 1.04
N ILE A 140 -16.04 15.36 1.71
CA ILE A 140 -15.01 16.18 1.08
C ILE A 140 -13.85 15.28 0.64
N TYR A 141 -13.35 14.41 1.52
CA TYR A 141 -12.24 13.50 1.22
C TYR A 141 -12.53 12.59 0.02
N CYS A 142 -13.75 12.09 -0.11
CA CYS A 142 -14.17 11.27 -1.26
C CYS A 142 -14.05 12.01 -2.59
N LEU A 143 -14.21 13.34 -2.65
CA LEU A 143 -13.98 14.11 -3.86
C LEU A 143 -12.53 14.02 -4.37
N GLY A 144 -11.59 13.65 -3.52
CA GLY A 144 -10.20 13.40 -3.88
C GLY A 144 -9.92 12.01 -4.47
N MET A 145 -10.87 11.06 -4.41
CA MET A 145 -10.65 9.69 -4.87
C MET A 145 -10.24 9.56 -6.35
N PRO A 146 -10.81 10.31 -7.30
CA PRO A 146 -10.36 10.28 -8.68
C PRO A 146 -8.90 10.73 -8.83
N ALA A 147 -8.50 11.77 -8.09
CA ALA A 147 -7.11 12.26 -8.11
C ALA A 147 -6.15 11.23 -7.50
N MET A 148 -6.53 10.61 -6.37
CA MET A 148 -5.75 9.54 -5.76
C MET A 148 -5.61 8.33 -6.67
N ALA A 149 -6.67 7.92 -7.37
CA ALA A 149 -6.63 6.85 -8.35
C ALA A 149 -5.64 7.15 -9.49
N VAL A 150 -5.66 8.37 -10.02
CA VAL A 150 -4.74 8.83 -11.07
C VAL A 150 -3.30 8.91 -10.54
N PHE A 151 -3.07 9.37 -9.31
CA PHE A 151 -1.75 9.38 -8.71
C PHE A 151 -1.18 7.96 -8.55
N ASN A 152 -1.98 7.01 -7.99
CA ASN A 152 -1.57 5.61 -7.84
C ASN A 152 -1.30 4.93 -9.19
N PHE A 153 -2.12 5.20 -10.21
CA PHE A 153 -1.86 4.78 -11.59
C PHE A 153 -0.50 5.28 -12.07
N GLY A 154 -0.24 6.58 -11.94
CA GLY A 154 1.00 7.17 -12.44
C GLY A 154 2.24 6.67 -11.69
N ASN A 155 2.14 6.50 -10.36
CA ASN A 155 3.17 5.87 -9.55
C ASN A 155 3.46 4.43 -10.04
N ALA A 156 2.42 3.65 -10.31
CA ALA A 156 2.52 2.29 -10.82
C ALA A 156 3.22 2.24 -12.19
N VAL A 157 2.84 3.12 -13.13
CA VAL A 157 3.42 3.22 -14.47
C VAL A 157 4.88 3.67 -14.43
N LEU A 158 5.20 4.70 -13.63
CA LEU A 158 6.57 5.20 -13.47
C LEU A 158 7.46 4.14 -12.82
N SER A 159 6.98 3.45 -11.81
CA SER A 159 7.68 2.33 -11.18
C SER A 159 7.88 1.18 -12.16
N ALA A 160 6.88 0.83 -12.97
CA ALA A 160 7.01 -0.17 -14.02
C ALA A 160 8.09 0.19 -15.07
N ALA A 161 8.28 1.49 -15.33
CA ALA A 161 9.33 2.02 -16.20
C ALA A 161 10.70 2.19 -15.51
N GLY A 162 10.80 1.83 -14.22
CA GLY A 162 12.05 1.93 -13.44
C GLY A 162 12.30 3.33 -12.84
N ASP A 163 11.38 4.27 -12.96
CA ASP A 163 11.53 5.64 -12.44
C ASP A 163 10.77 5.81 -11.13
N THR A 164 11.39 5.46 -10.02
CA THR A 164 10.81 5.58 -8.68
C THR A 164 11.08 6.94 -8.01
N LYS A 165 11.95 7.78 -8.61
CA LYS A 165 12.30 9.09 -8.06
C LYS A 165 11.23 10.14 -8.31
N LYS A 166 10.60 10.14 -9.48
CA LYS A 166 9.58 11.13 -9.82
C LYS A 166 8.38 11.10 -8.88
N PRO A 167 7.78 9.92 -8.56
CA PRO A 167 6.72 9.86 -7.56
C PRO A 167 7.11 10.46 -6.22
N LEU A 168 8.34 10.23 -5.75
CA LEU A 168 8.87 10.83 -4.52
C LEU A 168 8.87 12.36 -4.58
N TYR A 169 9.37 12.96 -5.67
CA TYR A 169 9.37 14.42 -5.82
C TYR A 169 7.94 15.00 -5.87
N PHE A 170 7.02 14.34 -6.57
CA PHE A 170 5.64 14.81 -6.68
C PHE A 170 4.93 14.75 -5.34
N LEU A 171 5.11 13.66 -4.60
CA LEU A 171 4.53 13.51 -3.28
C LEU A 171 5.14 14.49 -2.28
N SER A 172 6.47 14.69 -2.31
CA SER A 172 7.15 15.67 -1.43
C SER A 172 6.63 17.07 -1.65
N MET A 173 6.47 17.51 -2.90
CA MET A 173 5.94 18.82 -3.22
C MET A 173 4.48 18.96 -2.77
N ALA A 174 3.65 17.96 -3.09
CA ALA A 174 2.25 17.99 -2.69
C ALA A 174 2.08 17.92 -1.16
N GLY A 175 2.94 17.18 -0.46
CA GLY A 175 2.89 17.09 0.99
C GLY A 175 3.27 18.41 1.70
N VAL A 176 4.27 19.13 1.19
CA VAL A 176 4.57 20.50 1.70
C VAL A 176 3.36 21.41 1.50
N ILE A 177 2.75 21.37 0.31
CA ILE A 177 1.54 22.16 0.02
C ILE A 177 0.39 21.72 0.95
N ASN A 178 0.21 20.43 1.20
CA ASN A 178 -0.79 19.90 2.11
C ASN A 178 -0.65 20.48 3.52
N ILE A 179 0.57 20.48 4.08
CA ILE A 179 0.83 21.03 5.42
C ILE A 179 0.50 22.53 5.47
N LEU A 180 0.93 23.29 4.47
CA LEU A 180 0.64 24.73 4.41
C LEU A 180 -0.87 25.00 4.29
N LEU A 181 -1.57 24.25 3.46
CA LEU A 181 -3.03 24.35 3.31
C LEU A 181 -3.77 23.91 4.57
N ASN A 182 -3.30 22.88 5.26
CA ASN A 182 -3.87 22.46 6.55
C ASN A 182 -3.83 23.60 7.57
N LEU A 183 -2.65 24.20 7.74
CA LEU A 183 -2.50 25.34 8.66
C LEU A 183 -3.38 26.51 8.24
N PHE A 184 -3.45 26.84 6.95
CA PHE A 184 -4.28 27.90 6.42
C PHE A 184 -5.78 27.63 6.66
N PHE A 185 -6.29 26.47 6.26
CA PHE A 185 -7.74 26.16 6.38
C PHE A 185 -8.19 25.97 7.83
N VAL A 186 -7.33 25.39 8.68
CA VAL A 186 -7.69 25.12 10.07
C VAL A 186 -7.52 26.39 10.93
N ILE A 187 -6.40 27.11 10.80
CA ILE A 187 -6.09 28.25 11.69
C ILE A 187 -6.72 29.53 11.15
N VAL A 188 -6.61 29.83 9.86
CA VAL A 188 -7.07 31.11 9.30
C VAL A 188 -8.56 31.06 8.91
N CYS A 189 -8.98 29.95 8.26
CA CYS A 189 -10.37 29.81 7.80
C CYS A 189 -11.29 29.17 8.84
N HIS A 190 -10.77 28.62 9.94
CA HIS A 190 -11.51 27.95 11.02
C HIS A 190 -12.43 26.79 10.53
N LEU A 191 -12.00 26.08 9.48
CA LEU A 191 -12.78 25.00 8.86
C LEU A 191 -12.67 23.64 9.58
N ALA A 192 -11.94 23.55 10.69
CA ALA A 192 -11.76 22.34 11.50
C ALA A 192 -11.45 21.09 10.63
N ALA A 193 -12.17 19.98 10.85
CA ALA A 193 -11.97 18.74 10.10
C ALA A 193 -12.18 18.90 8.58
N ALA A 194 -13.14 19.71 8.14
CA ALA A 194 -13.38 19.98 6.73
C ALA A 194 -12.18 20.67 6.06
N GLY A 195 -11.47 21.53 6.79
CA GLY A 195 -10.26 22.22 6.30
C GLY A 195 -9.14 21.23 5.95
N VAL A 196 -8.91 20.23 6.79
CA VAL A 196 -7.91 19.18 6.52
C VAL A 196 -8.31 18.33 5.33
N ALA A 197 -9.58 17.95 5.21
CA ALA A 197 -10.06 17.23 4.03
C ALA A 197 -9.83 18.04 2.74
N LEU A 198 -10.13 19.35 2.74
CA LEU A 198 -9.87 20.25 1.60
C LEU A 198 -8.39 20.33 1.25
N ALA A 199 -7.51 20.49 2.23
CA ALA A 199 -6.07 20.50 2.02
C ALA A 199 -5.58 19.20 1.39
N SER A 200 -6.05 18.06 1.88
CA SER A 200 -5.69 16.74 1.38
C SER A 200 -6.15 16.54 -0.07
N ILE A 201 -7.39 16.90 -0.42
CA ILE A 201 -7.85 16.73 -1.81
C ILE A 201 -7.14 17.67 -2.79
N ILE A 202 -6.87 18.91 -2.41
CA ILE A 202 -6.13 19.84 -3.26
C ILE A 202 -4.73 19.29 -3.54
N SER A 203 -4.04 18.81 -2.51
CA SER A 203 -2.71 18.21 -2.64
C SER A 203 -2.72 16.94 -3.50
N GLN A 204 -3.76 16.10 -3.38
CA GLN A 204 -3.94 14.92 -4.23
C GLN A 204 -4.15 15.30 -5.70
N TYR A 205 -4.96 16.33 -6.01
CA TYR A 205 -5.13 16.82 -7.38
C TYR A 205 -3.84 17.40 -7.95
N ILE A 206 -3.04 18.10 -7.14
CA ILE A 206 -1.72 18.59 -7.54
C ILE A 206 -0.80 17.41 -7.87
N SER A 207 -0.72 16.39 -7.02
CA SER A 207 0.07 15.18 -7.27
C SER A 207 -0.36 14.47 -8.55
N ALA A 208 -1.66 14.31 -8.77
CA ALA A 208 -2.22 13.70 -9.97
C ALA A 208 -1.89 14.51 -11.23
N ALA A 209 -2.01 15.83 -11.17
CA ALA A 209 -1.66 16.73 -12.28
C ALA A 209 -0.17 16.62 -12.64
N LEU A 210 0.73 16.59 -11.64
CA LEU A 210 2.17 16.45 -11.83
C LEU A 210 2.53 15.11 -12.49
N VAL A 211 1.89 14.02 -12.06
CA VAL A 211 2.08 12.70 -12.65
C VAL A 211 1.64 12.71 -14.13
N ILE A 212 0.45 13.19 -14.42
CA ILE A 212 -0.06 13.26 -15.81
C ILE A 212 0.85 14.15 -16.67
N LEU A 213 1.26 15.30 -16.15
CA LEU A 213 2.15 16.21 -16.87
C LEU A 213 3.51 15.56 -17.16
N SER A 214 4.06 14.81 -16.18
CA SER A 214 5.31 14.07 -16.33
C SER A 214 5.18 12.98 -17.41
N LEU A 215 4.09 12.20 -17.39
CA LEU A 215 3.86 11.15 -18.38
C LEU A 215 3.63 11.73 -19.79
N ARG A 216 2.92 12.87 -19.91
CA ARG A 216 2.74 13.55 -21.20
C ARG A 216 4.05 14.11 -21.79
N ARG A 217 4.96 14.57 -20.92
CA ARG A 217 6.28 15.11 -21.32
C ARG A 217 7.36 14.03 -21.38
N SER A 218 7.04 12.79 -21.09
CA SER A 218 8.00 11.70 -21.13
C SER A 218 8.44 11.42 -22.57
N GLY A 219 9.75 11.21 -22.75
CA GLY A 219 10.31 10.69 -24.01
C GLY A 219 10.38 9.17 -24.05
N SER A 220 9.74 8.46 -23.11
CA SER A 220 9.77 6.99 -22.99
C SER A 220 8.48 6.36 -23.53
N VAL A 221 8.49 5.03 -23.65
CA VAL A 221 7.35 4.21 -24.12
C VAL A 221 6.07 4.35 -23.27
N VAL A 222 6.16 4.93 -22.07
CA VAL A 222 4.99 5.17 -21.20
C VAL A 222 4.35 6.55 -21.39
N ARG A 223 4.70 7.26 -22.47
CA ARG A 223 4.17 8.58 -22.79
C ARG A 223 2.65 8.54 -22.96
N LEU A 224 1.96 9.51 -22.35
CA LEU A 224 0.53 9.71 -22.55
C LEU A 224 0.24 10.62 -23.75
N GLU A 225 -0.56 10.13 -24.69
CA GLU A 225 -1.00 10.84 -25.87
C GLU A 225 -2.53 10.89 -25.94
N ARG A 226 -3.12 12.08 -26.19
CA ARG A 226 -4.57 12.24 -26.23
C ARG A 226 -5.24 11.42 -27.34
N SER A 227 -4.57 11.26 -28.46
CA SER A 227 -5.05 10.49 -29.62
C SER A 227 -5.21 9.00 -29.35
N MET A 228 -4.48 8.48 -28.31
CA MET A 228 -4.48 7.06 -27.95
C MET A 228 -5.36 6.74 -26.74
N LEU A 229 -6.11 7.72 -26.21
CA LEU A 229 -7.02 7.53 -25.07
C LEU A 229 -8.23 6.69 -25.51
N ARG A 230 -8.10 5.39 -25.37
CA ARG A 230 -9.17 4.40 -25.60
C ARG A 230 -9.01 3.22 -24.64
N ILE A 231 -10.11 2.52 -24.38
CA ILE A 231 -10.10 1.28 -23.62
C ILE A 231 -9.90 0.13 -24.60
N GLU A 232 -8.78 -0.58 -24.46
CA GLU A 232 -8.57 -1.83 -25.17
C GLU A 232 -9.10 -2.99 -24.31
N PRO A 233 -10.13 -3.73 -24.76
CA PRO A 233 -10.82 -4.73 -23.94
C PRO A 233 -9.88 -5.81 -23.38
N HIS A 234 -8.92 -6.25 -24.19
CA HIS A 234 -7.95 -7.25 -23.77
C HIS A 234 -7.04 -6.73 -22.65
N LYS A 235 -6.53 -5.49 -22.76
CA LYS A 235 -5.72 -4.84 -21.74
C LYS A 235 -6.52 -4.54 -20.47
N ALA A 236 -7.76 -4.09 -20.64
CA ALA A 236 -8.68 -3.86 -19.53
C ALA A 236 -8.91 -5.15 -18.72
N LYS A 237 -9.18 -6.27 -19.38
CA LYS A 237 -9.31 -7.57 -18.72
C LYS A 237 -8.05 -7.98 -17.96
N GLN A 238 -6.87 -7.79 -18.54
CA GLN A 238 -5.59 -8.11 -17.89
C GLN A 238 -5.38 -7.24 -16.64
N VAL A 239 -5.54 -5.92 -16.77
CA VAL A 239 -5.38 -4.99 -15.65
C VAL A 239 -6.37 -5.31 -14.55
N LEU A 240 -7.67 -5.42 -14.85
CA LEU A 240 -8.70 -5.67 -13.85
C LEU A 240 -8.53 -7.02 -13.14
N SER A 241 -8.11 -8.07 -13.87
CA SER A 241 -7.89 -9.40 -13.29
C SER A 241 -6.77 -9.43 -12.23
N LEU A 242 -5.82 -8.50 -12.29
CA LEU A 242 -4.76 -8.34 -11.30
C LEU A 242 -5.09 -7.29 -10.25
N SER A 243 -5.69 -6.19 -10.67
CA SER A 243 -5.96 -5.01 -9.85
C SER A 243 -7.11 -5.22 -8.87
N ILE A 244 -8.24 -5.78 -9.33
CA ILE A 244 -9.43 -5.96 -8.47
C ILE A 244 -9.13 -6.89 -7.29
N PRO A 245 -8.55 -8.10 -7.47
CA PRO A 245 -8.21 -8.95 -6.34
C PRO A 245 -7.24 -8.26 -5.37
N ALA A 246 -6.23 -7.55 -5.88
CA ALA A 246 -5.27 -6.84 -5.04
C ALA A 246 -5.90 -5.69 -4.24
N GLY A 247 -6.82 -4.94 -4.86
CA GLY A 247 -7.59 -3.89 -4.19
C GLY A 247 -8.51 -4.45 -3.11
N LEU A 248 -9.24 -5.53 -3.43
CA LEU A 248 -10.11 -6.21 -2.46
C LEU A 248 -9.33 -6.77 -1.29
N GLN A 249 -8.14 -7.34 -1.52
CA GLN A 249 -7.27 -7.82 -0.45
C GLN A 249 -6.96 -6.72 0.56
N ASN A 250 -6.50 -5.55 0.10
CA ASN A 250 -6.18 -4.44 1.00
C ASN A 250 -7.42 -3.91 1.74
N ALA A 251 -8.57 -3.83 1.06
CA ALA A 251 -9.82 -3.41 1.68
C ALA A 251 -10.28 -4.40 2.78
N ILE A 252 -10.20 -5.70 2.52
CA ILE A 252 -10.58 -6.75 3.47
C ILE A 252 -9.62 -6.78 4.68
N PHE A 253 -8.32 -6.50 4.48
CA PHE A 253 -7.39 -6.33 5.59
C PHE A 253 -7.81 -5.20 6.54
N ALA A 254 -8.26 -4.06 6.01
CA ALA A 254 -8.76 -2.96 6.84
C ALA A 254 -9.96 -3.40 7.69
N ILE A 255 -10.88 -4.19 7.12
CA ILE A 255 -12.03 -4.76 7.85
C ILE A 255 -11.57 -5.78 8.91
N ALA A 256 -10.63 -6.66 8.58
CA ALA A 256 -10.12 -7.65 9.52
C ALA A 256 -9.46 -7.02 10.75
N ASN A 257 -8.78 -5.89 10.56
CA ASN A 257 -8.17 -5.15 11.66
C ASN A 257 -9.20 -4.55 12.63
N LEU A 258 -10.46 -4.32 12.21
CA LEU A 258 -11.54 -3.90 13.11
C LEU A 258 -11.84 -4.94 14.18
N PHE A 259 -11.87 -6.22 13.82
CA PHE A 259 -12.12 -7.29 14.77
C PHE A 259 -11.01 -7.40 15.81
N ILE A 260 -9.76 -7.14 15.41
CA ILE A 260 -8.62 -7.10 16.33
C ILE A 260 -8.75 -5.90 17.24
N GLN A 261 -9.08 -4.73 16.71
CA GLN A 261 -9.28 -3.52 17.51
C GLN A 261 -10.43 -3.69 18.50
N ALA A 262 -11.53 -4.37 18.12
CA ALA A 262 -12.60 -4.72 19.05
C ALA A 262 -12.10 -5.61 20.20
N GLY A 263 -11.20 -6.55 19.92
CA GLY A 263 -10.51 -7.34 20.94
C GLY A 263 -9.65 -6.50 21.87
N VAL A 264 -8.89 -5.54 21.34
CA VAL A 264 -8.10 -4.60 22.16
C VAL A 264 -8.98 -3.74 23.04
N ASN A 265 -10.12 -3.27 22.51
CA ASN A 265 -11.07 -2.41 23.24
C ASN A 265 -11.78 -3.15 24.40
N SER A 266 -11.61 -4.47 24.54
CA SER A 266 -12.12 -5.21 25.71
C SER A 266 -11.22 -5.11 26.94
N PHE A 267 -10.04 -4.51 26.82
CA PHE A 267 -9.11 -4.22 27.89
C PHE A 267 -9.30 -2.79 28.45
N ASP A 268 -8.51 -2.44 29.46
CA ASP A 268 -8.51 -1.11 30.05
C ASP A 268 -7.99 -0.01 29.10
N GLU A 269 -8.21 1.25 29.48
CA GLU A 269 -7.82 2.41 28.68
C GLU A 269 -6.31 2.45 28.44
N VAL A 270 -5.51 2.06 29.43
CA VAL A 270 -4.03 2.04 29.31
C VAL A 270 -3.58 1.10 28.20
N MET A 271 -4.18 -0.09 28.11
CA MET A 271 -3.87 -1.05 27.05
C MET A 271 -4.32 -0.55 25.67
N VAL A 272 -5.49 0.08 25.58
CA VAL A 272 -6.01 0.65 24.32
C VAL A 272 -5.10 1.78 23.83
N GLU A 273 -4.68 2.68 24.71
CA GLU A 273 -3.77 3.79 24.37
C GLU A 273 -2.39 3.27 23.99
N GLY A 274 -1.83 2.31 24.72
CA GLY A 274 -0.55 1.67 24.41
C GLY A 274 -0.58 0.97 23.07
N ASN A 275 -1.66 0.26 22.74
CA ASN A 275 -1.86 -0.36 21.43
C ASN A 275 -1.92 0.69 20.31
N ALA A 276 -2.64 1.79 20.52
CA ALA A 276 -2.76 2.85 19.51
C ALA A 276 -1.40 3.51 19.22
N ALA A 277 -0.61 3.81 20.26
CA ALA A 277 0.74 4.34 20.12
C ALA A 277 1.65 3.38 19.36
N ALA A 278 1.64 2.09 19.72
CA ALA A 278 2.47 1.07 19.09
C ALA A 278 2.06 0.75 17.65
N ALA A 279 0.79 0.88 17.28
CA ALA A 279 0.30 0.64 15.92
C ALA A 279 0.93 1.60 14.87
N ASN A 280 1.40 2.78 15.28
CA ASN A 280 2.15 3.67 14.39
C ASN A 280 3.49 3.07 13.96
N ALA A 281 4.13 2.28 14.82
CA ALA A 281 5.35 1.55 14.46
C ALA A 281 5.08 0.46 13.42
N ASP A 282 3.96 -0.25 13.56
CA ASP A 282 3.55 -1.28 12.58
C ASP A 282 3.40 -0.69 11.18
N ALA A 283 2.70 0.46 11.07
CA ALA A 283 2.52 1.16 9.80
C ALA A 283 3.87 1.55 9.16
N LEU A 284 4.79 2.11 9.96
CA LEU A 284 6.10 2.51 9.48
C LEU A 284 6.91 1.33 8.94
N VAL A 285 6.95 0.20 9.68
CA VAL A 285 7.68 -1.01 9.26
C VAL A 285 7.07 -1.58 7.99
N TYR A 286 5.74 -1.71 7.94
CA TYR A 286 5.02 -2.25 6.80
C TYR A 286 5.26 -1.42 5.53
N ASP A 287 5.19 -0.11 5.62
CA ASP A 287 5.33 0.80 4.47
C ASP A 287 6.77 0.79 3.90
N VAL A 288 7.77 0.65 4.77
CA VAL A 288 9.16 0.45 4.31
C VAL A 288 9.29 -0.87 3.56
N MET A 289 8.70 -1.95 4.06
CA MET A 289 8.74 -3.26 3.41
C MET A 289 7.95 -3.29 2.10
N ALA A 290 6.82 -2.57 2.00
CA ALA A 290 5.96 -2.49 0.81
C ALA A 290 6.71 -1.97 -0.44
N ALA A 291 7.73 -1.13 -0.24
CA ALA A 291 8.60 -0.69 -1.33
C ALA A 291 9.36 -1.86 -1.98
N ILE A 292 9.82 -2.82 -1.17
CA ILE A 292 10.52 -4.02 -1.67
C ILE A 292 9.54 -4.96 -2.37
N TYR A 293 8.31 -5.08 -1.89
CA TYR A 293 7.27 -5.87 -2.54
C TYR A 293 6.94 -5.32 -3.94
N THR A 294 6.88 -3.99 -4.07
CA THR A 294 6.73 -3.31 -5.36
C THR A 294 7.92 -3.57 -6.26
N ALA A 295 9.15 -3.53 -5.74
CA ALA A 295 10.34 -3.89 -6.49
C ALA A 295 10.28 -5.34 -6.95
N CYS A 296 9.97 -6.29 -6.07
CA CYS A 296 9.83 -7.70 -6.39
C CYS A 296 8.89 -7.93 -7.58
N SER A 297 7.67 -7.39 -7.51
CA SER A 297 6.68 -7.54 -8.58
C SER A 297 7.12 -6.89 -9.90
N SER A 298 7.71 -5.70 -9.84
CA SER A 298 8.18 -4.97 -11.03
C SER A 298 9.33 -5.71 -11.73
N PHE A 299 10.36 -6.13 -10.98
CA PHE A 299 11.50 -6.88 -11.52
C PHE A 299 11.07 -8.24 -12.08
N MET A 300 10.25 -8.98 -11.36
CA MET A 300 9.75 -10.27 -11.85
C MET A 300 8.91 -10.11 -13.11
N SER A 301 8.03 -9.12 -13.19
CA SER A 301 7.19 -8.85 -14.36
C SER A 301 8.01 -8.45 -15.57
N GLN A 302 8.97 -7.50 -15.44
CA GLN A 302 9.81 -7.12 -16.56
C GLN A 302 10.67 -8.28 -17.05
N ASN A 303 11.30 -9.03 -16.14
CA ASN A 303 12.12 -10.17 -16.52
C ASN A 303 11.27 -11.33 -17.10
N TYR A 304 10.02 -11.47 -16.67
CA TYR A 304 9.08 -12.41 -17.30
C TYR A 304 8.76 -11.99 -18.74
N GLY A 305 8.44 -10.71 -18.96
CA GLY A 305 8.26 -10.17 -20.31
C GLY A 305 9.47 -10.36 -21.21
N ALA A 306 10.68 -10.20 -20.66
CA ALA A 306 11.95 -10.39 -21.36
C ALA A 306 12.37 -11.87 -21.54
N GLY A 307 11.63 -12.84 -21.01
CA GLY A 307 11.95 -14.28 -21.09
C GLY A 307 13.13 -14.72 -20.24
N LYS A 308 13.60 -13.91 -19.27
CA LYS A 308 14.82 -14.16 -18.47
C LYS A 308 14.54 -15.01 -17.23
N ARG A 309 14.36 -16.33 -17.42
CA ARG A 309 13.94 -17.27 -16.36
C ARG A 309 14.77 -17.20 -15.09
N LYS A 310 16.10 -17.21 -15.21
CA LYS A 310 17.01 -17.13 -14.05
C LYS A 310 16.85 -15.83 -13.28
N ARG A 311 16.72 -14.70 -13.99
CA ARG A 311 16.53 -13.39 -13.34
C ARG A 311 15.22 -13.27 -12.60
N ILE A 312 14.15 -13.91 -13.08
CA ILE A 312 12.84 -13.93 -12.39
C ILE A 312 12.99 -14.48 -10.98
N ILE A 313 13.55 -15.70 -10.86
CA ILE A 313 13.68 -16.36 -9.56
C ILE A 313 14.72 -15.67 -8.64
N HIS A 314 15.82 -15.17 -9.21
CA HIS A 314 16.79 -14.41 -8.43
C HIS A 314 16.20 -13.09 -7.92
N SER A 315 15.35 -12.40 -8.69
CA SER A 315 14.64 -11.18 -8.22
C SER A 315 13.79 -11.49 -7.00
N TYR A 316 13.08 -12.62 -6.97
CA TYR A 316 12.30 -13.04 -5.82
C TYR A 316 13.19 -13.28 -4.58
N PHE A 317 14.24 -14.10 -4.70
CA PHE A 317 15.07 -14.43 -3.54
C PHE A 317 15.83 -13.22 -2.99
N ILE A 318 16.31 -12.33 -3.86
CA ILE A 318 16.98 -11.09 -3.44
C ILE A 318 15.98 -10.18 -2.72
N SER A 319 14.79 -9.95 -3.29
CA SER A 319 13.77 -9.13 -2.66
C SER A 319 13.31 -9.73 -1.31
N MET A 320 13.18 -11.06 -1.24
CA MET A 320 12.86 -11.78 0.00
C MET A 320 13.94 -11.57 1.06
N ALA A 321 15.22 -11.74 0.69
CA ALA A 321 16.34 -11.54 1.63
C ALA A 321 16.40 -10.09 2.14
N PHE A 322 16.16 -9.10 1.27
CA PHE A 322 16.11 -7.70 1.69
C PHE A 322 14.90 -7.40 2.58
N SER A 323 13.71 -7.88 2.21
CA SER A 323 12.50 -7.69 3.01
C SER A 323 12.67 -8.30 4.41
N PHE A 324 13.16 -9.53 4.49
CA PHE A 324 13.46 -10.21 5.74
C PHE A 324 14.54 -9.49 6.57
N GLY A 325 15.63 -9.06 5.92
CA GLY A 325 16.70 -8.32 6.58
C GLY A 325 16.22 -6.99 7.15
N ILE A 326 15.42 -6.23 6.40
CA ILE A 326 14.83 -4.98 6.87
C ILE A 326 13.83 -5.24 7.99
N ALA A 327 12.99 -6.27 7.88
CA ALA A 327 12.09 -6.66 8.96
C ALA A 327 12.84 -6.92 10.26
N LEU A 328 13.95 -7.66 10.21
CA LEU A 328 14.81 -7.94 11.39
C LEU A 328 15.44 -6.65 11.94
N VAL A 329 15.99 -5.80 11.09
CA VAL A 329 16.62 -4.54 11.53
C VAL A 329 15.60 -3.62 12.19
N MET A 330 14.44 -3.42 11.54
CA MET A 330 13.36 -2.58 12.08
C MET A 330 12.82 -3.15 13.39
N SER A 331 12.63 -4.48 13.46
CA SER A 331 12.23 -5.16 14.69
C SER A 331 13.21 -4.96 15.83
N ALA A 332 14.52 -5.12 15.56
CA ALA A 332 15.55 -4.88 16.55
C ALA A 332 15.55 -3.42 17.04
N LEU A 333 15.44 -2.47 16.12
CA LEU A 333 15.35 -1.04 16.46
C LEU A 333 14.10 -0.75 17.32
N LEU A 334 12.94 -1.32 16.99
CA LEU A 334 11.72 -1.12 17.77
C LEU A 334 11.77 -1.81 19.15
N VAL A 335 12.44 -2.93 19.28
CA VAL A 335 12.62 -3.59 20.60
C VAL A 335 13.61 -2.81 21.47
N ILE A 336 14.71 -2.31 20.89
CA ILE A 336 15.76 -1.58 21.61
C ILE A 336 15.29 -0.15 21.95
N PHE A 337 14.76 0.57 20.98
CA PHE A 337 14.38 1.98 21.09
C PHE A 337 12.85 2.19 21.22
N GLY A 338 12.08 1.12 21.47
CA GLY A 338 10.63 1.20 21.52
C GLY A 338 10.07 2.15 22.57
N ARG A 339 10.71 2.26 23.74
CA ARG A 339 10.33 3.24 24.76
C ARG A 339 10.49 4.68 24.26
N GLN A 340 11.61 4.99 23.61
CA GLN A 340 11.85 6.31 23.00
C GLN A 340 10.87 6.59 21.86
N PHE A 341 10.54 5.58 21.07
CA PHE A 341 9.51 5.72 20.04
C PHE A 341 8.13 6.00 20.66
N LEU A 342 7.73 5.25 21.68
CA LEU A 342 6.44 5.43 22.35
C LEU A 342 6.36 6.77 23.11
N SER A 343 7.48 7.30 23.63
CA SER A 343 7.51 8.59 24.31
C SER A 343 7.18 9.78 23.38
N ILE A 344 7.16 9.59 22.06
CA ILE A 344 6.66 10.58 21.10
C ILE A 344 5.13 10.75 21.24
N PHE A 345 4.43 9.68 21.65
CA PHE A 345 2.96 9.62 21.69
C PHE A 345 2.40 9.72 23.10
N THR A 346 3.15 9.32 24.12
CA THR A 346 2.69 9.30 25.51
C THR A 346 3.81 9.59 26.51
N ASN A 347 3.49 10.33 27.56
CA ASN A 347 4.36 10.56 28.71
C ASN A 347 4.00 9.66 29.90
N VAL A 348 2.99 8.79 29.76
CA VAL A 348 2.52 7.88 30.83
C VAL A 348 3.27 6.57 30.72
N GLU A 349 4.05 6.23 31.75
CA GLU A 349 4.90 5.03 31.75
C GLU A 349 4.09 3.71 31.60
N GLU A 350 2.92 3.63 32.19
CA GLU A 350 2.04 2.47 32.10
C GLU A 350 1.56 2.22 30.66
N VAL A 351 1.20 3.29 29.96
CA VAL A 351 0.81 3.25 28.54
C VAL A 351 2.01 2.83 27.66
N ALA A 352 3.19 3.34 27.96
CA ALA A 352 4.41 2.94 27.25
C ALA A 352 4.73 1.45 27.48
N GLN A 353 4.56 0.93 28.69
CA GLN A 353 4.74 -0.49 28.99
C GLN A 353 3.75 -1.37 28.24
N ALA A 354 2.47 -0.99 28.20
CA ALA A 354 1.43 -1.67 27.40
C ALA A 354 1.79 -1.68 25.90
N GLY A 355 2.25 -0.55 25.35
CA GLY A 355 2.73 -0.47 23.97
C GLY A 355 3.93 -1.36 23.68
N MET A 356 4.86 -1.49 24.64
CA MET A 356 6.02 -2.37 24.51
C MET A 356 5.67 -3.85 24.39
N ILE A 357 4.56 -4.31 24.99
CA ILE A 357 4.07 -5.69 24.81
C ILE A 357 3.80 -5.94 23.33
N ARG A 358 3.05 -5.02 22.69
CA ARG A 358 2.77 -5.10 21.25
C ARG A 358 4.05 -5.07 20.43
N LEU A 359 4.94 -4.09 20.65
CA LEU A 359 6.17 -3.94 19.85
C LEU A 359 7.06 -5.18 19.91
N ARG A 360 7.16 -5.86 21.05
CA ARG A 360 7.94 -7.11 21.19
C ARG A 360 7.35 -8.26 20.39
N ILE A 361 6.03 -8.46 20.47
CA ILE A 361 5.36 -9.56 19.76
C ILE A 361 5.33 -9.27 18.25
N MET A 362 4.98 -8.05 17.86
CA MET A 362 4.95 -7.64 16.45
C MET A 362 6.34 -7.65 15.82
N GLY A 363 7.39 -7.27 16.56
CA GLY A 363 8.77 -7.37 16.11
C GLY A 363 9.13 -8.77 15.62
N CYS A 364 8.72 -9.82 16.32
CA CYS A 364 8.88 -11.19 15.87
C CYS A 364 8.00 -11.53 14.65
N SER A 365 6.85 -10.87 14.52
CA SER A 365 5.86 -11.16 13.48
C SER A 365 6.27 -10.63 12.10
N TYR A 366 6.99 -9.49 12.01
CA TYR A 366 7.34 -8.87 10.73
C TYR A 366 8.18 -9.75 9.82
N ALA A 367 9.00 -10.64 10.38
CA ALA A 367 9.75 -11.61 9.60
C ALA A 367 8.83 -12.56 8.81
N PHE A 368 7.72 -13.00 9.42
CA PHE A 368 6.70 -13.83 8.75
C PHE A 368 5.91 -13.04 7.72
N SER A 369 5.57 -11.77 8.01
CA SER A 369 4.97 -10.87 7.04
C SER A 369 5.86 -10.69 5.80
N ALA A 370 7.18 -10.56 5.97
CA ALA A 370 8.12 -10.44 4.87
C ALA A 370 8.02 -11.64 3.90
N PHE A 371 7.96 -12.87 4.43
CA PHE A 371 7.77 -14.07 3.61
C PHE A 371 6.41 -14.06 2.89
N MET A 372 5.35 -13.71 3.58
CA MET A 372 4.00 -13.67 3.02
C MET A 372 3.90 -12.64 1.89
N ASP A 373 4.19 -11.37 2.19
CA ASP A 373 3.92 -10.27 1.26
C ASP A 373 4.85 -10.26 0.05
N CYS A 374 6.13 -10.61 0.23
CA CYS A 374 7.05 -10.76 -0.89
C CYS A 374 6.63 -11.90 -1.82
N THR A 375 6.09 -13.01 -1.28
CA THR A 375 5.59 -14.13 -2.09
C THR A 375 4.30 -13.76 -2.82
N ILE A 376 3.40 -12.99 -2.20
CA ILE A 376 2.22 -12.43 -2.87
C ILE A 376 2.64 -11.53 -4.04
N ALA A 377 3.62 -10.63 -3.80
CA ALA A 377 4.15 -9.74 -4.84
C ALA A 377 4.77 -10.53 -6.00
N ALA A 378 5.47 -11.63 -5.71
CA ALA A 378 6.03 -12.55 -6.70
C ALA A 378 4.94 -13.24 -7.55
N ASN A 379 3.89 -13.76 -6.92
CA ASN A 379 2.75 -14.34 -7.62
C ASN A 379 2.08 -13.33 -8.56
N ARG A 380 1.88 -12.09 -8.09
CA ARG A 380 1.35 -10.99 -8.91
C ARG A 380 2.30 -10.66 -10.07
N GLY A 381 3.60 -10.56 -9.81
CA GLY A 381 4.63 -10.34 -10.82
C GLY A 381 4.62 -11.38 -11.94
N LEU A 382 4.25 -12.62 -11.63
CA LEU A 382 4.01 -13.69 -12.61
C LEU A 382 2.61 -13.62 -13.27
N GLY A 383 1.79 -12.61 -12.94
CA GLY A 383 0.47 -12.39 -13.55
C GLY A 383 -0.66 -13.20 -12.91
N LYS A 384 -0.50 -13.64 -11.68
CA LYS A 384 -1.53 -14.35 -10.92
C LYS A 384 -1.85 -13.58 -9.64
N SER A 385 -3.09 -13.08 -9.52
CA SER A 385 -3.52 -12.31 -8.35
C SER A 385 -4.68 -12.99 -7.63
N PHE A 386 -5.61 -13.62 -8.33
CA PHE A 386 -6.84 -14.13 -7.75
C PHE A 386 -6.58 -15.21 -6.68
N VAL A 387 -5.86 -16.29 -7.01
CA VAL A 387 -5.59 -17.38 -6.06
C VAL A 387 -4.77 -16.91 -4.86
N PRO A 388 -3.66 -16.16 -5.02
CA PRO A 388 -2.96 -15.54 -3.90
C PRO A 388 -3.86 -14.69 -3.02
N THR A 389 -4.70 -13.84 -3.60
CA THR A 389 -5.64 -13.02 -2.82
C THR A 389 -6.59 -13.87 -1.98
N VAL A 390 -7.14 -14.96 -2.53
CA VAL A 390 -8.01 -15.88 -1.78
C VAL A 390 -7.25 -16.52 -0.61
N ILE A 391 -6.01 -16.98 -0.83
CA ILE A 391 -5.15 -17.55 0.22
C ILE A 391 -4.96 -16.54 1.36
N VAL A 392 -4.65 -15.28 1.03
CA VAL A 392 -4.46 -14.22 2.02
C VAL A 392 -5.75 -13.92 2.79
N ILE A 393 -6.87 -13.78 2.08
CA ILE A 393 -8.17 -13.52 2.73
C ILE A 393 -8.51 -14.64 3.71
N MET A 394 -8.35 -15.89 3.30
CA MET A 394 -8.64 -17.04 4.17
C MET A 394 -7.63 -17.18 5.31
N GLY A 395 -6.33 -17.09 5.02
CA GLY A 395 -5.27 -17.33 5.99
C GLY A 395 -4.99 -16.15 6.93
N SER A 396 -5.20 -14.92 6.48
CA SER A 396 -4.93 -13.74 7.31
C SER A 396 -6.19 -13.02 7.78
N CYS A 397 -7.29 -12.97 7.00
CA CYS A 397 -8.48 -12.24 7.43
C CYS A 397 -9.49 -13.15 8.13
N VAL A 398 -9.96 -14.21 7.46
CA VAL A 398 -10.95 -15.14 8.05
C VAL A 398 -10.37 -15.84 9.27
N PHE A 399 -9.12 -16.32 9.18
CA PHE A 399 -8.42 -16.96 10.29
C PHE A 399 -8.33 -16.04 11.52
N ARG A 400 -8.05 -14.75 11.35
CA ARG A 400 -8.00 -13.79 12.46
C ARG A 400 -9.34 -13.61 13.15
N ILE A 401 -10.43 -13.57 12.37
CA ILE A 401 -11.78 -13.49 12.93
C ILE A 401 -12.05 -14.75 13.75
N ILE A 402 -11.78 -15.94 13.22
CA ILE A 402 -11.94 -17.20 13.94
C ILE A 402 -11.09 -17.20 15.23
N TRP A 403 -9.85 -16.77 15.16
CA TRP A 403 -8.95 -16.68 16.33
C TRP A 403 -9.50 -15.79 17.44
N VAL A 404 -10.06 -14.63 17.09
CA VAL A 404 -10.65 -13.71 18.06
C VAL A 404 -11.83 -14.36 18.79
N TYR A 405 -12.70 -15.08 18.07
CA TYR A 405 -13.88 -15.72 18.69
C TYR A 405 -13.59 -17.12 19.31
N THR A 406 -12.41 -17.64 19.18
CA THR A 406 -12.02 -18.95 19.74
C THR A 406 -10.86 -18.81 20.73
N VAL A 407 -9.64 -18.67 20.26
CA VAL A 407 -8.42 -18.66 21.08
C VAL A 407 -8.42 -17.44 22.00
N PHE A 408 -8.64 -16.25 21.44
CA PHE A 408 -8.67 -15.04 22.27
C PHE A 408 -9.85 -15.03 23.24
N ALA A 409 -11.03 -15.49 22.82
CA ALA A 409 -12.19 -15.60 23.70
C ALA A 409 -11.97 -16.57 24.87
N TYR A 410 -11.13 -17.60 24.70
CA TYR A 410 -10.79 -18.56 25.75
C TYR A 410 -9.75 -18.03 26.72
N PHE A 411 -8.61 -17.51 26.23
CA PHE A 411 -7.50 -17.05 27.07
C PHE A 411 -7.68 -15.62 27.59
N HIS A 412 -8.34 -14.78 26.86
CA HIS A 412 -8.64 -13.36 27.16
C HIS A 412 -7.41 -12.56 27.63
N THR A 413 -6.24 -12.77 27.01
CA THR A 413 -4.99 -12.05 27.29
C THR A 413 -4.57 -11.27 26.04
N ILE A 414 -3.89 -10.14 26.25
CA ILE A 414 -3.45 -9.29 25.12
C ILE A 414 -2.38 -9.99 24.27
N GLU A 415 -1.55 -10.82 24.89
CA GLU A 415 -0.55 -11.63 24.20
C GLU A 415 -1.24 -12.65 23.28
N SER A 416 -2.31 -13.32 23.75
CA SER A 416 -3.06 -14.28 22.93
C SER A 416 -3.70 -13.58 21.71
N LEU A 417 -4.11 -12.32 21.86
CA LEU A 417 -4.62 -11.53 20.74
C LEU A 417 -3.52 -11.20 19.74
N TYR A 418 -2.33 -10.77 20.18
CA TYR A 418 -1.24 -10.40 19.26
C TYR A 418 -0.56 -11.61 18.62
N LEU A 419 -0.54 -12.77 19.25
CA LEU A 419 0.00 -14.01 18.66
C LEU A 419 -0.71 -14.42 17.36
N LEU A 420 -1.97 -13.97 17.16
CA LEU A 420 -2.69 -14.20 15.92
C LEU A 420 -1.92 -13.73 14.68
N TYR A 421 -1.12 -12.65 14.80
CA TYR A 421 -0.34 -12.13 13.67
C TYR A 421 0.72 -13.13 13.24
N ILE A 422 1.51 -13.66 14.20
CA ILE A 422 2.56 -14.65 13.91
C ILE A 422 1.97 -15.87 13.23
N VAL A 423 0.91 -16.44 13.82
CA VAL A 423 0.31 -17.69 13.33
C VAL A 423 -0.34 -17.48 11.97
N SER A 424 -1.14 -16.41 11.81
CA SER A 424 -1.83 -16.13 10.54
C SER A 424 -0.85 -15.87 9.40
N TRP A 425 0.22 -15.09 9.65
CA TRP A 425 1.21 -14.79 8.62
C TRP A 425 2.07 -16.01 8.28
N ALA A 426 2.43 -16.85 9.26
CA ALA A 426 3.18 -18.07 9.01
C ALA A 426 2.39 -19.07 8.15
N ILE A 427 1.11 -19.31 8.47
CA ILE A 427 0.24 -20.21 7.70
C ILE A 427 0.03 -19.65 6.29
N THR A 428 -0.26 -18.35 6.19
CA THR A 428 -0.47 -17.70 4.89
C THR A 428 0.79 -17.73 4.04
N ALA A 429 1.96 -17.44 4.62
CA ALA A 429 3.24 -17.49 3.93
C ALA A 429 3.55 -18.90 3.38
N ALA A 430 3.32 -19.94 4.18
CA ALA A 430 3.49 -21.32 3.73
C ALA A 430 2.58 -21.66 2.54
N ALA A 431 1.31 -21.29 2.62
CA ALA A 431 0.34 -21.51 1.54
C ALA A 431 0.72 -20.71 0.27
N GLU A 432 1.15 -19.45 0.43
CA GLU A 432 1.60 -18.62 -0.69
C GLU A 432 2.88 -19.16 -1.35
N MET A 433 3.83 -19.70 -0.60
CA MET A 433 5.03 -20.32 -1.17
C MET A 433 4.69 -21.57 -1.98
N ILE A 434 3.74 -22.38 -1.51
CA ILE A 434 3.24 -23.56 -2.27
C ILE A 434 2.55 -23.08 -3.56
N CYS A 435 1.73 -22.02 -3.47
CA CYS A 435 1.09 -21.39 -4.63
C CYS A 435 2.14 -20.88 -5.62
N LEU A 436 3.15 -20.14 -5.16
CA LEU A 436 4.22 -19.60 -6.00
C LEU A 436 4.98 -20.72 -6.73
N ARG A 437 5.28 -21.82 -6.05
CA ARG A 437 5.94 -22.96 -6.69
C ARG A 437 5.13 -23.53 -7.87
N ARG A 438 3.80 -23.61 -7.74
CA ARG A 438 2.91 -24.05 -8.82
C ARG A 438 2.83 -23.01 -9.94
N VAL A 439 2.59 -21.76 -9.59
CA VAL A 439 2.51 -20.63 -10.53
C VAL A 439 3.83 -20.48 -11.30
N TYR A 440 4.96 -20.52 -10.61
CA TYR A 440 6.27 -20.45 -11.25
C TYR A 440 6.47 -21.56 -12.28
N ARG A 441 6.18 -22.81 -11.93
CA ARG A 441 6.29 -23.95 -12.88
C ARG A 441 5.39 -23.75 -14.11
N GLU A 442 4.12 -23.39 -13.90
CA GLU A 442 3.18 -23.10 -14.99
C GLU A 442 3.67 -21.98 -15.92
N GLN A 443 4.14 -20.89 -15.33
CA GLN A 443 4.57 -19.74 -16.12
C GLN A 443 5.90 -19.99 -16.83
N MET A 444 6.83 -20.73 -16.24
CA MET A 444 8.10 -21.08 -16.90
C MET A 444 7.91 -22.02 -18.09
N GLN A 445 6.87 -22.86 -18.08
CA GLN A 445 6.56 -23.70 -19.25
C GLN A 445 6.11 -22.87 -20.48
N LYS A 446 5.55 -21.68 -20.26
CA LYS A 446 5.09 -20.78 -21.33
C LYS A 446 6.21 -19.94 -21.93
N LEU A 447 7.34 -19.83 -21.26
CA LEU A 447 8.50 -19.09 -21.76
C LEU A 447 9.41 -19.97 -22.62
N PRO A 448 10.04 -19.40 -23.66
CA PRO A 448 11.08 -20.10 -24.41
C PRO A 448 12.26 -20.49 -23.50
N PRO A 449 13.07 -21.49 -23.85
CA PRO A 449 14.31 -21.79 -23.12
C PRO A 449 15.20 -20.57 -23.01
N ASP A 450 15.97 -20.42 -21.90
CA ASP A 450 16.86 -19.28 -21.65
C ASP A 450 17.82 -19.06 -22.82
N ILE A 451 17.70 -17.92 -23.50
CA ILE A 451 18.58 -17.56 -24.65
C ILE A 451 19.98 -17.16 -24.14
N ASP A 452 20.14 -16.84 -22.86
CA ASP A 452 21.43 -16.46 -22.26
C ASP A 452 22.43 -17.65 -22.15
N GLY A 453 22.00 -18.88 -22.36
CA GLY A 453 22.88 -20.07 -22.40
C GLY A 453 23.51 -20.36 -23.78
N VAL A 454 22.96 -19.78 -24.84
CA VAL A 454 23.41 -20.11 -26.21
C VAL A 454 24.49 -19.15 -26.71
N LYS A 455 24.63 -17.94 -26.17
CA LYS A 455 25.65 -16.96 -26.54
C LYS A 455 26.99 -17.09 -25.81
N ALA A 456 27.08 -17.99 -24.83
CA ALA A 456 28.36 -18.29 -24.14
C ALA A 456 29.06 -19.54 -24.68
N ALA A 457 28.51 -20.19 -25.69
CA ALA A 457 29.07 -21.40 -26.31
C ALA A 457 29.32 -21.26 -27.84
N ALA A 458 29.31 -20.01 -28.36
CA ALA A 458 29.70 -19.74 -29.74
C ALA A 458 30.86 -18.73 -29.80
#